data_0ad213dca89f67b85a924177d972d1d4
#
_entry.id   0ad213dca89f67b85a924177d972d1d4
#
_cell.length_a   1.000
_cell.length_b   1.000
_cell.length_c   1.000
_cell.angle_alpha   90.00
_cell.angle_beta   90.00
_cell.angle_gamma   90.00
#
_symmetry.space_group_name_H-M   'P 1'
#
loop_
_entity.id
_entity.type
_entity.pdbx_description
1 polymer ?
#
loop_
_entity_poly.entity_id
_entity_poly.type
_entity_poly.pdbx_seq_one_letter_code
_entity_poly.pdbx_strand_id
1 'polypeptide(L)'
;MADLSDVPVFILCGGLGTRFKEESEFRPKPMVPVGNHPILWHIMKYYSRHGFKKFILCTGFKSEIIKAYFLNYASLNSDFTINLNNNACQVHSIDHSEDWEVTLAYT
;
A
#
# COMPACT_ATOMS: atom_id res chain seq x y z
N MET A 1 -25.35 10.53 -11.28
CA MET A 1 -24.48 9.37 -11.05
C MET A 1 -23.78 9.46 -9.72
N ALA A 2 -23.74 8.37 -8.97
CA ALA A 2 -23.08 8.41 -7.68
C ALA A 2 -21.57 8.58 -7.86
N ASP A 3 -20.98 9.40 -6.99
CA ASP A 3 -19.54 9.59 -6.97
C ASP A 3 -18.92 8.51 -6.06
N LEU A 4 -18.21 7.58 -6.65
CA LEU A 4 -17.61 6.49 -5.91
C LEU A 4 -16.34 6.89 -5.15
N SER A 5 -15.82 8.11 -5.39
CA SER A 5 -14.60 8.54 -4.73
C SER A 5 -14.75 8.70 -3.21
N ASP A 6 -15.97 8.83 -2.72
CA ASP A 6 -16.23 8.94 -1.27
C ASP A 6 -16.65 7.61 -0.65
N VAL A 7 -16.77 6.56 -1.43
CA VAL A 7 -17.18 5.25 -0.94
C VAL A 7 -15.94 4.45 -0.55
N PRO A 8 -15.80 4.06 0.73
CA PRO A 8 -14.62 3.32 1.15
C PRO A 8 -14.67 1.85 0.71
N VAL A 9 -13.52 1.33 0.34
CA VAL A 9 -13.34 -0.08 0.03
C VAL A 9 -12.56 -0.70 1.20
N PHE A 10 -13.13 -1.69 1.86
CA PHE A 10 -12.46 -2.40 2.95
C PHE A 10 -11.75 -3.62 2.38
N ILE A 11 -10.47 -3.77 2.71
CA ILE A 11 -9.68 -4.90 2.25
C ILE A 11 -9.08 -5.58 3.47
N LEU A 12 -9.35 -6.87 3.62
CA LEU A 12 -8.82 -7.66 4.72
C LEU A 12 -7.41 -8.11 4.36
N CYS A 13 -6.44 -7.62 5.12
CA CYS A 13 -5.02 -7.90 4.87
C CYS A 13 -4.39 -8.77 5.94
N GLY A 14 -5.12 -9.07 7.01
CA GLY A 14 -4.57 -9.67 8.21
C GLY A 14 -4.79 -11.16 8.38
N GLY A 15 -4.64 -11.95 7.34
CA GLY A 15 -4.75 -13.39 7.47
C GLY A 15 -3.62 -13.98 8.30
N LEU A 16 -3.81 -15.23 8.78
CA LEU A 16 -2.80 -15.90 9.57
C LEU A 16 -1.57 -16.34 8.76
N GLY A 17 -1.70 -16.40 7.44
CA GLY A 17 -0.59 -16.76 6.57
C GLY A 17 -0.16 -18.21 6.65
N THR A 18 -0.98 -19.08 7.21
CA THR A 18 -0.59 -20.47 7.47
C THR A 18 -0.45 -21.31 6.21
N ARG A 19 -1.13 -20.93 5.14
CA ARG A 19 -1.13 -21.72 3.92
C ARG A 19 0.08 -21.49 3.02
N PHE A 20 0.78 -20.41 3.24
CA PHE A 20 1.92 -20.01 2.43
C PHE A 20 3.10 -19.73 3.35
N LYS A 21 3.54 -20.76 4.02
CA LYS A 21 4.54 -20.62 5.07
C LYS A 21 5.79 -19.87 4.64
N GLU A 22 6.33 -20.22 3.49
CA GLU A 22 7.61 -19.65 3.07
C GLU A 22 7.50 -18.14 2.81
N GLU A 23 6.43 -17.73 2.13
CA GLU A 23 6.24 -16.29 1.87
C GLU A 23 5.73 -15.56 3.09
N SER A 24 4.78 -16.15 3.81
CA SER A 24 4.15 -15.46 4.93
C SER A 24 5.04 -15.36 6.18
N GLU A 25 6.14 -16.10 6.24
CA GLU A 25 7.11 -15.91 7.31
C GLU A 25 7.82 -14.57 7.20
N PHE A 26 8.01 -14.08 5.97
CA PHE A 26 8.76 -12.86 5.70
C PHE A 26 7.87 -11.68 5.39
N ARG A 27 6.69 -11.92 4.84
CA ARG A 27 5.75 -10.86 4.50
C ARG A 27 4.33 -11.40 4.46
N PRO A 28 3.34 -10.55 4.73
CA PRO A 28 1.96 -10.99 4.57
C PRO A 28 1.64 -11.23 3.09
N LYS A 29 0.69 -12.12 2.84
CA LYS A 29 0.31 -12.51 1.49
C LYS A 29 -0.01 -11.33 0.56
N PRO A 30 -0.76 -10.30 1.03
CA PRO A 30 -1.06 -9.17 0.15
C PRO A 30 0.18 -8.38 -0.29
N MET A 31 1.30 -8.57 0.37
CA MET A 31 2.53 -7.86 0.06
C MET A 31 3.48 -8.65 -0.82
N VAL A 32 3.09 -9.83 -1.27
CA VAL A 32 3.87 -10.59 -2.24
C VAL A 32 3.92 -9.82 -3.55
N PRO A 33 5.11 -9.57 -4.09
CA PRO A 33 5.21 -8.73 -5.28
C PRO A 33 4.74 -9.43 -6.55
N VAL A 34 4.07 -8.67 -7.39
CA VAL A 34 3.73 -9.07 -8.75
C VAL A 34 4.21 -7.90 -9.63
N GLY A 35 5.28 -8.13 -10.38
CA GLY A 35 5.93 -7.04 -11.08
C GLY A 35 6.57 -6.07 -10.08
N ASN A 36 6.32 -4.79 -10.24
CA ASN A 36 6.93 -3.74 -9.43
C ASN A 36 6.12 -3.37 -8.19
N HIS A 37 4.98 -4.02 -7.98
CA HIS A 37 4.09 -3.67 -6.88
C HIS A 37 3.55 -4.91 -6.20
N PRO A 38 3.19 -4.81 -4.91
CA PRO A 38 2.58 -5.95 -4.22
C PRO A 38 1.16 -6.24 -4.76
N ILE A 39 0.70 -7.46 -4.51
CA ILE A 39 -0.65 -7.87 -4.92
C ILE A 39 -1.69 -6.86 -4.44
N LEU A 40 -1.56 -6.40 -3.21
CA LEU A 40 -2.48 -5.42 -2.63
C LEU A 40 -2.62 -4.18 -3.51
N TRP A 41 -1.51 -3.66 -4.02
CA TRP A 41 -1.53 -2.50 -4.89
C TRP A 41 -2.37 -2.77 -6.14
N HIS A 42 -2.21 -3.96 -6.73
CA HIS A 42 -2.96 -4.33 -7.93
C HIS A 42 -4.46 -4.41 -7.67
N ILE A 43 -4.84 -4.93 -6.49
CA ILE A 43 -6.25 -4.98 -6.10
C ILE A 43 -6.81 -3.56 -5.98
N MET A 44 -6.08 -2.69 -5.31
CA MET A 44 -6.51 -1.31 -5.14
C MET A 44 -6.58 -0.58 -6.48
N LYS A 45 -5.61 -0.83 -7.36
CA LYS A 45 -5.62 -0.24 -8.69
C LYS A 45 -6.84 -0.66 -9.49
N TYR A 46 -7.23 -1.92 -9.36
CA TYR A 46 -8.44 -2.42 -10.00
C TYR A 46 -9.67 -1.62 -9.57
N TYR A 47 -9.83 -1.45 -8.25
CA TYR A 47 -10.96 -0.67 -7.75
C TYR A 47 -10.87 0.80 -8.13
N SER A 48 -9.67 1.37 -8.16
CA SER A 48 -9.50 2.77 -8.50
C SER A 48 -9.90 3.06 -9.95
N ARG A 49 -9.76 2.10 -10.83
CA ARG A 49 -10.21 2.24 -12.22
C ARG A 49 -11.71 2.36 -12.33
N HIS A 50 -12.44 1.90 -11.32
CA HIS A 50 -13.89 2.02 -11.25
C HIS A 50 -14.35 3.25 -10.47
N GLY A 51 -13.43 4.12 -10.08
CA GLY A 51 -13.74 5.37 -9.43
C GLY A 51 -13.55 5.41 -7.93
N PHE A 52 -13.19 4.29 -7.30
CA PHE A 52 -12.94 4.25 -5.86
C PHE A 52 -11.60 4.89 -5.54
N LYS A 53 -11.57 5.72 -4.51
CA LYS A 53 -10.36 6.44 -4.10
C LYS A 53 -10.01 6.23 -2.63
N LYS A 54 -10.95 5.74 -1.83
CA LYS A 54 -10.74 5.55 -0.40
C LYS A 54 -10.64 4.07 -0.09
N PHE A 55 -9.57 3.70 0.58
CA PHE A 55 -9.32 2.31 0.95
C PHE A 55 -9.05 2.21 2.43
N ILE A 56 -9.68 1.25 3.08
CA ILE A 56 -9.46 0.96 4.48
C ILE A 56 -8.91 -0.45 4.56
N LEU A 57 -7.65 -0.55 4.96
CA LEU A 57 -6.95 -1.83 5.02
C LEU A 57 -7.00 -2.34 6.45
N CYS A 58 -7.66 -3.47 6.63
CA CYS A 58 -7.76 -4.11 7.93
C CYS A 58 -6.53 -4.98 8.11
N THR A 59 -5.57 -4.49 8.88
CA THR A 59 -4.27 -5.13 9.04
C THR A 59 -4.21 -5.91 10.34
N GLY A 60 -3.40 -6.94 10.37
CA GLY A 60 -3.17 -7.74 11.55
C GLY A 60 -1.75 -8.27 11.51
N PHE A 61 -1.60 -9.54 11.17
CA PHE A 61 -0.30 -10.19 11.07
C PHE A 61 0.66 -9.39 10.18
N LYS A 62 1.81 -9.02 10.74
CA LYS A 62 2.87 -8.27 10.05
C LYS A 62 2.38 -6.95 9.46
N SER A 63 1.54 -6.25 10.19
CA SER A 63 0.98 -4.98 9.74
C SER A 63 2.05 -3.92 9.48
N GLU A 64 3.19 -4.01 10.16
CA GLU A 64 4.28 -3.06 9.99
C GLU A 64 4.83 -3.05 8.55
N ILE A 65 4.79 -4.19 7.87
CA ILE A 65 5.26 -4.25 6.48
C ILE A 65 4.33 -3.47 5.58
N ILE A 66 3.02 -3.63 5.77
CA ILE A 66 2.03 -2.92 4.98
C ILE A 66 2.10 -1.41 5.26
N LYS A 67 2.20 -1.06 6.54
CA LYS A 67 2.30 0.34 6.94
C LYS A 67 3.54 1.01 6.35
N ALA A 68 4.68 0.32 6.41
CA ALA A 68 5.92 0.85 5.87
C ALA A 68 5.82 1.09 4.36
N TYR A 69 5.16 0.20 3.66
CA TYR A 69 4.99 0.35 2.22
C TYR A 69 4.27 1.66 1.88
N PHE A 70 3.16 1.94 2.56
CA PHE A 70 2.39 3.14 2.27
C PHE A 70 3.04 4.41 2.80
N LEU A 71 3.69 4.34 3.96
CA LEU A 71 4.41 5.50 4.49
C LEU A 71 5.58 5.91 3.59
N ASN A 72 6.17 4.95 2.90
CA ASN A 72 7.30 5.20 2.02
C ASN A 72 6.92 5.17 0.54
N TYR A 73 5.64 5.19 0.25
CA TYR A 73 5.15 4.99 -1.11
C TYR A 73 5.79 5.96 -2.11
N ALA A 74 5.79 7.24 -1.80
CA ALA A 74 6.33 8.25 -2.70
C ALA A 74 7.82 8.02 -2.98
N SER A 75 8.60 7.77 -1.93
CA SER A 75 10.04 7.55 -2.09
C SER A 75 10.36 6.23 -2.79
N LEU A 76 9.55 5.20 -2.57
CA LEU A 76 9.76 3.91 -3.23
C LEU A 76 9.41 3.94 -4.71
N ASN A 77 8.56 4.87 -5.12
CA ASN A 77 8.07 4.94 -6.50
C ASN A 77 8.54 6.21 -7.22
N SER A 78 9.50 6.91 -6.66
CA SER A 78 10.01 8.16 -7.24
C SER A 78 11.50 8.28 -6.95
N ASP A 79 12.17 9.14 -7.68
CA ASP A 79 13.53 9.50 -7.35
C ASP A 79 13.55 10.45 -6.16
N PHE A 80 14.56 10.35 -5.31
CA PHE A 80 14.68 11.27 -4.18
C PHE A 80 16.13 11.53 -3.86
N THR A 81 16.35 12.64 -3.15
CA THR A 81 17.65 13.00 -2.61
C THR A 81 17.56 13.05 -1.10
N ILE A 82 18.45 12.37 -0.43
CA ILE A 82 18.50 12.41 1.03
C ILE A 82 19.86 12.91 1.49
N ASN A 83 19.83 13.82 2.47
CA ASN A 83 21.05 14.30 3.12
C ASN A 83 21.26 13.48 4.38
N LEU A 84 22.30 12.66 4.39
CA LEU A 84 22.51 11.73 5.51
C LEU A 84 22.96 12.42 6.79
N ASN A 85 23.37 13.67 6.69
CA ASN A 85 23.80 14.41 7.86
C ASN A 85 22.64 14.86 8.73
N ASN A 86 21.54 15.29 8.10
CA ASN A 86 20.37 15.82 8.82
C ASN A 86 19.07 15.08 8.46
N ASN A 87 19.15 14.02 7.65
CA ASN A 87 18.02 13.24 7.20
C ASN A 87 16.98 14.02 6.40
N ALA A 88 17.31 15.19 5.89
CA ALA A 88 16.41 15.93 5.02
C ALA A 88 16.23 15.16 3.72
N CYS A 89 14.98 14.96 3.31
CA CYS A 89 14.65 14.18 2.13
C CYS A 89 13.79 15.01 1.19
N GLN A 90 14.14 15.00 -0.08
CA GLN A 90 13.37 15.67 -1.11
C GLN A 90 13.00 14.64 -2.19
N VAL A 91 11.71 14.41 -2.37
CA VAL A 91 11.20 13.50 -3.40
C VAL A 91 11.04 14.27 -4.70
N HIS A 92 11.56 13.70 -5.79
CA HIS A 92 11.51 14.31 -7.11
C HIS A 92 10.49 13.59 -7.98
N SER A 93 9.74 14.34 -8.76
CA SER A 93 9.00 13.80 -9.90
C SER A 93 7.99 12.69 -9.54
N ILE A 94 6.86 13.08 -8.98
CA ILE A 94 5.82 12.14 -8.55
C ILE A 94 4.65 12.07 -9.55
N ASP A 95 4.96 12.11 -10.83
CA ASP A 95 3.93 12.17 -11.87
C ASP A 95 3.04 10.93 -11.97
N HIS A 96 3.50 9.81 -11.42
CA HIS A 96 2.78 8.54 -11.50
C HIS A 96 2.19 8.12 -10.16
N SER A 97 2.13 9.03 -9.22
CA SER A 97 1.54 8.79 -7.92
C SER A 97 0.04 8.60 -8.03
N GLU A 98 -0.50 7.65 -7.27
CA GLU A 98 -1.93 7.45 -7.19
C GLU A 98 -2.54 8.45 -6.21
N ASP A 99 -3.78 8.85 -6.46
CA ASP A 99 -4.48 9.81 -5.60
C ASP A 99 -5.38 9.13 -4.57
N TRP A 100 -4.97 7.96 -4.11
CA TRP A 100 -5.75 7.19 -3.15
C TRP A 100 -5.58 7.73 -1.73
N GLU A 101 -6.65 7.62 -0.95
CA GLU A 101 -6.60 7.86 0.48
C GLU A 101 -6.64 6.50 1.17
N VAL A 102 -5.60 6.17 1.90
CA VAL A 102 -5.43 4.84 2.48
C VAL A 102 -5.40 4.94 4.00
N THR A 103 -6.31 4.24 4.65
CA THR A 103 -6.37 4.14 6.11
C THR A 103 -5.98 2.73 6.51
N LEU A 104 -5.08 2.63 7.46
CA LEU A 104 -4.63 1.33 7.96
C LEU A 104 -5.19 1.13 9.35
N ALA A 105 -6.14 0.20 9.46
CA ALA A 105 -6.84 -0.09 10.69
C ALA A 105 -6.38 -1.43 11.23
N TYR A 106 -5.91 -1.45 12.47
CA TYR A 106 -5.50 -2.69 13.13
C TYR A 106 -6.75 -3.44 13.59
N THR A 107 -6.81 -4.71 13.23
CA THR A 107 -7.94 -5.55 13.61
C THR A 107 -7.50 -6.84 14.29
#